data_fbef247e9327fe2e6eeaea26ee4b640a
#
_entry.id   fbef247e9327fe2e6eeaea26ee4b640a
#
_cell.length_a   1.000
_cell.length_b   1.000
_cell.length_c   1.000
_cell.angle_alpha   90.00
_cell.angle_beta   90.00
_cell.angle_gamma   90.00
#
_symmetry.space_group_name_H-M   'P 1'
#
loop_
_entity.id
_entity.type
_entity.pdbx_description
1 polymer ?
#
loop_
_entity_poly.entity_id
_entity_poly.type
_entity_poly.pdbx_seq_one_letter_code
_entity_poly.pdbx_strand_id
1 'polypeptide(L)'
;MRTKTCVHCNLIRPITEFHKKTSNVDGYSGICKDCRRKYNKKWRENNLEHKREYDRNHTRKIRSCPKARMWKNVLSRISTNRRKNGWITRPIGEMIGCTKEEFYIHIEKQFTSKMNWDNYGKYWELDHKFDLYKVTTPEEFAEANHYTKLRPYPKDDNRRKHLR
;
A
#
# COMPACT_ATOMS: atom_id res chain seq x y z
N MET A 1 10.86 23.96 -26.67
CA MET A 1 10.73 23.15 -25.44
C MET A 1 10.81 24.12 -24.24
N ARG A 2 9.86 24.05 -23.29
CA ARG A 2 9.85 24.97 -22.13
C ARG A 2 10.98 24.60 -21.16
N THR A 3 11.80 25.58 -20.77
CA THR A 3 12.92 25.43 -19.83
C THR A 3 12.73 26.28 -18.58
N LYS A 4 13.46 25.96 -17.52
CA LYS A 4 13.47 26.72 -16.25
C LYS A 4 14.86 26.62 -15.61
N THR A 5 15.27 27.70 -14.95
CA THR A 5 16.52 27.73 -14.17
C THR A 5 16.27 27.15 -12.78
N CYS A 6 17.09 26.20 -12.37
CA CYS A 6 17.06 25.66 -11.01
C CYS A 6 17.71 26.64 -10.02
N VAL A 7 16.98 27.05 -8.99
CA VAL A 7 17.48 28.01 -7.97
C VAL A 7 18.60 27.44 -7.08
N HIS A 8 18.85 26.13 -7.12
CA HIS A 8 19.87 25.50 -6.29
C HIS A 8 21.20 25.25 -7.05
N CYS A 9 21.15 24.82 -8.31
CA CYS A 9 22.36 24.55 -9.11
C CYS A 9 22.57 25.57 -10.23
N ASN A 10 21.68 26.53 -10.42
CA ASN A 10 21.69 27.59 -11.42
C ASN A 10 21.75 27.11 -12.88
N LEU A 11 21.47 25.81 -13.12
CA LEU A 11 21.44 25.24 -14.47
C LEU A 11 20.05 25.42 -15.09
N ILE A 12 20.03 25.77 -16.38
CA ILE A 12 18.82 25.77 -17.20
C ILE A 12 18.52 24.32 -17.56
N ARG A 13 17.29 23.87 -17.29
CA ARG A 13 16.85 22.50 -17.53
C ARG A 13 15.44 22.47 -18.16
N PRO A 14 15.09 21.41 -18.90
CA PRO A 14 13.73 21.21 -19.38
C PRO A 14 12.74 21.22 -18.21
N ILE A 15 11.54 21.74 -18.43
CA ILE A 15 10.50 21.82 -17.39
C ILE A 15 10.11 20.44 -16.84
N THR A 16 10.27 19.37 -17.61
CA THR A 16 10.06 17.98 -17.20
C THR A 16 10.99 17.52 -16.08
N GLU A 17 12.13 18.20 -15.89
CA GLU A 17 13.08 17.96 -14.81
C GLU A 17 12.67 18.62 -13.49
N PHE A 18 11.49 19.24 -13.40
CA PHE A 18 10.94 19.83 -12.20
C PHE A 18 9.66 19.11 -11.78
N HIS A 19 9.42 19.01 -10.47
CA HIS A 19 8.14 18.50 -9.97
C HIS A 19 7.05 19.55 -10.13
N LYS A 20 5.83 19.11 -10.42
CA LYS A 20 4.65 20.00 -10.40
C LYS A 20 4.44 20.55 -8.99
N LYS A 21 4.13 21.82 -8.89
CA LYS A 21 3.83 22.52 -7.64
C LYS A 21 2.83 23.65 -7.92
N THR A 22 1.56 23.37 -7.72
CA THR A 22 0.44 24.26 -8.04
C THR A 22 0.46 25.59 -7.29
N SER A 23 1.12 25.65 -6.12
CA SER A 23 1.28 26.90 -5.36
C SER A 23 2.31 27.87 -5.96
N ASN A 24 3.05 27.48 -7.00
CA ASN A 24 3.97 28.38 -7.70
C ASN A 24 3.28 28.93 -8.96
N VAL A 25 3.57 30.18 -9.32
CA VAL A 25 2.98 30.89 -10.45
C VAL A 25 3.12 30.12 -11.77
N ASP A 26 4.26 29.47 -11.99
CA ASP A 26 4.53 28.68 -13.20
C ASP A 26 4.10 27.21 -13.09
N GLY A 27 3.52 26.80 -11.95
CA GLY A 27 3.05 25.44 -11.67
C GLY A 27 4.15 24.43 -11.36
N TYR A 28 5.42 24.84 -11.22
CA TYR A 28 6.54 23.94 -11.01
C TYR A 28 7.44 24.35 -9.84
N SER A 29 8.12 23.37 -9.26
CA SER A 29 9.11 23.60 -8.20
C SER A 29 10.27 24.48 -8.70
N GLY A 30 10.82 25.34 -7.83
CA GLY A 30 12.04 26.12 -8.14
C GLY A 30 13.32 25.28 -8.19
N ILE A 31 13.26 24.04 -7.65
CA ILE A 31 14.42 23.15 -7.53
C ILE A 31 14.23 21.95 -8.47
N CYS A 32 15.23 21.63 -9.29
CA CYS A 32 15.19 20.47 -10.18
C CYS A 32 15.16 19.14 -9.40
N LYS A 33 14.71 18.06 -10.06
CA LYS A 33 14.60 16.72 -9.48
C LYS A 33 15.93 16.19 -8.93
N ASP A 34 17.06 16.49 -9.60
CA ASP A 34 18.38 16.06 -9.14
C ASP A 34 18.79 16.73 -7.85
N CYS A 35 18.67 18.05 -7.78
CA CYS A 35 18.98 18.80 -6.55
C CYS A 35 18.05 18.37 -5.41
N ARG A 36 16.77 18.11 -5.70
CA ARG A 36 15.82 17.58 -4.69
C ARG A 36 16.24 16.20 -4.19
N ARG A 37 16.69 15.31 -5.10
CA ARG A 37 17.19 13.97 -4.70
C ARG A 37 18.41 14.07 -3.79
N LYS A 38 19.39 14.94 -4.13
CA LYS A 38 20.61 15.16 -3.32
C LYS A 38 20.25 15.72 -1.93
N TYR A 39 19.37 16.73 -1.90
CA TYR A 39 18.87 17.30 -0.64
C TYR A 39 18.20 16.24 0.24
N ASN A 40 17.28 15.47 -0.32
CA ASN A 40 16.54 14.44 0.41
C ASN A 40 17.46 13.30 0.90
N LYS A 41 18.53 12.98 0.14
CA LYS A 41 19.54 12.00 0.57
C LYS A 41 20.28 12.52 1.81
N LYS A 42 20.83 13.72 1.73
CA LYS A 42 21.56 14.37 2.85
C LYS A 42 20.67 14.54 4.07
N TRP A 43 19.42 14.95 3.88
CA TRP A 43 18.48 15.09 4.99
C TRP A 43 18.23 13.74 5.69
N ARG A 44 18.04 12.65 4.91
CA ARG A 44 17.85 11.31 5.47
C ARG A 44 19.06 10.80 6.25
N GLU A 45 20.25 11.08 5.74
CA GLU A 45 21.51 10.73 6.41
C GLU A 45 21.63 11.45 7.76
N ASN A 46 21.34 12.74 7.79
CA ASN A 46 21.42 13.55 9.00
C ASN A 46 20.27 13.32 10.01
N ASN A 47 19.14 12.74 9.56
CA ASN A 47 17.94 12.54 10.39
C ASN A 47 17.58 11.04 10.53
N LEU A 48 18.56 10.16 10.41
CA LEU A 48 18.34 8.70 10.39
C LEU A 48 17.64 8.21 11.65
N GLU A 49 18.06 8.67 12.82
CA GLU A 49 17.49 8.21 14.10
C GLU A 49 16.07 8.73 14.30
N HIS A 50 15.82 10.02 14.02
CA HIS A 50 14.47 10.57 14.03
C HIS A 50 13.52 9.79 13.11
N LYS A 51 14.01 9.44 11.90
CA LYS A 51 13.23 8.61 10.97
C LYS A 51 12.97 7.21 11.52
N ARG A 52 13.96 6.57 12.12
CA ARG A 52 13.81 5.24 12.75
C ARG A 52 12.80 5.27 13.88
N GLU A 53 12.85 6.29 14.72
CA GLU A 53 11.88 6.47 15.81
C GLU A 53 10.46 6.68 15.28
N TYR A 54 10.28 7.55 14.29
CA TYR A 54 9.00 7.74 13.62
C TYR A 54 8.46 6.42 13.05
N ASP A 55 9.28 5.68 12.31
CA ASP A 55 8.90 4.40 11.69
C ASP A 55 8.56 3.34 12.76
N ARG A 56 9.29 3.28 13.89
CA ARG A 56 8.98 2.41 15.04
C ARG A 56 7.61 2.76 15.64
N ASN A 57 7.38 4.04 15.91
CA ASN A 57 6.14 4.52 16.52
C ASN A 57 4.94 4.33 15.59
N HIS A 58 5.11 4.64 14.30
CA HIS A 58 4.09 4.40 13.29
C HIS A 58 3.74 2.91 13.16
N THR A 59 4.75 2.04 13.13
CA THR A 59 4.56 0.59 13.08
C THR A 59 3.86 0.07 14.32
N ARG A 60 4.23 0.56 15.52
CA ARG A 60 3.56 0.21 16.78
C ARG A 60 2.09 0.58 16.74
N LYS A 61 1.77 1.80 16.29
CA LYS A 61 0.38 2.29 16.13
C LYS A 61 -0.44 1.44 15.18
N ILE A 62 0.14 1.02 14.04
CA ILE A 62 -0.55 0.11 13.11
C ILE A 62 -0.77 -1.26 13.74
N ARG A 63 0.25 -1.81 14.43
CA ARG A 63 0.14 -3.14 15.05
C ARG A 63 -0.87 -3.19 16.19
N SER A 64 -1.05 -2.10 16.94
CA SER A 64 -2.03 -2.02 18.02
C SER A 64 -3.47 -1.89 17.53
N CYS A 65 -3.70 -1.45 16.29
CA CYS A 65 -5.03 -1.37 15.70
C CYS A 65 -5.30 -2.55 14.76
N PRO A 66 -6.18 -3.51 15.12
CA PRO A 66 -6.43 -4.71 14.30
C PRO A 66 -6.92 -4.37 12.89
N LYS A 67 -7.84 -3.41 12.74
CA LYS A 67 -8.33 -2.92 11.43
C LYS A 67 -7.18 -2.42 10.55
N ALA A 68 -6.32 -1.54 11.09
CA ALA A 68 -5.18 -0.99 10.37
C ALA A 68 -4.13 -2.07 10.02
N ARG A 69 -3.90 -3.02 10.93
CA ARG A 69 -3.03 -4.17 10.71
C ARG A 69 -3.53 -5.05 9.57
N MET A 70 -4.82 -5.37 9.56
CA MET A 70 -5.43 -6.14 8.48
C MET A 70 -5.28 -5.45 7.14
N TRP A 71 -5.64 -4.17 7.04
CA TRP A 71 -5.51 -3.39 5.81
C TRP A 71 -4.08 -3.38 5.27
N LYS A 72 -3.09 -3.11 6.15
CA LYS A 72 -1.67 -3.16 5.77
C LYS A 72 -1.25 -4.53 5.25
N ASN A 73 -1.72 -5.61 5.87
CA ASN A 73 -1.42 -6.97 5.45
C ASN A 73 -2.00 -7.27 4.06
N VAL A 74 -3.22 -6.84 3.76
CA VAL A 74 -3.83 -6.96 2.42
C VAL A 74 -2.98 -6.25 1.37
N LEU A 75 -2.69 -4.96 1.57
CA LEU A 75 -1.89 -4.17 0.63
C LEU A 75 -0.49 -4.79 0.41
N SER A 76 0.16 -5.23 1.49
CA SER A 76 1.50 -5.83 1.44
C SER A 76 1.48 -7.15 0.67
N ARG A 77 0.49 -8.02 0.91
CA ARG A 77 0.35 -9.30 0.22
C ARG A 77 0.12 -9.11 -1.27
N ILE A 78 -0.81 -8.23 -1.65
CA ILE A 78 -1.07 -7.89 -3.06
C ILE A 78 0.19 -7.34 -3.72
N SER A 79 0.86 -6.36 -3.09
CA SER A 79 2.09 -5.76 -3.62
C SER A 79 3.21 -6.78 -3.81
N THR A 80 3.39 -7.71 -2.87
CA THR A 80 4.42 -8.74 -2.93
C THR A 80 4.15 -9.72 -4.06
N ASN A 81 2.91 -10.22 -4.18
CA ASN A 81 2.54 -11.17 -5.24
C ASN A 81 2.62 -10.54 -6.63
N ARG A 82 2.18 -9.28 -6.79
CA ARG A 82 2.34 -8.55 -8.06
C ARG A 82 3.79 -8.48 -8.51
N ARG A 83 4.70 -8.13 -7.59
CA ARG A 83 6.15 -8.03 -7.92
C ARG A 83 6.75 -9.39 -8.25
N LYS A 84 6.40 -10.42 -7.46
CA LYS A 84 6.91 -11.78 -7.66
C LYS A 84 6.53 -12.35 -9.03
N ASN A 85 5.32 -12.07 -9.50
CA ASN A 85 4.79 -12.59 -10.77
C ASN A 85 4.91 -11.60 -11.95
N GLY A 86 5.47 -10.40 -11.75
CA GLY A 86 5.54 -9.37 -12.80
C GLY A 86 4.21 -8.73 -13.17
N TRP A 87 3.16 -8.90 -12.36
CA TRP A 87 1.77 -8.45 -12.64
C TRP A 87 1.52 -7.00 -12.20
N ILE A 88 2.32 -6.05 -12.67
CA ILE A 88 2.20 -4.63 -12.31
C ILE A 88 1.35 -3.92 -13.38
N THR A 89 0.08 -4.28 -13.49
CA THR A 89 -0.82 -3.78 -14.55
C THR A 89 -1.70 -2.60 -14.11
N ARG A 90 -2.14 -2.56 -12.87
CA ARG A 90 -3.03 -1.51 -12.34
C ARG A 90 -2.75 -1.19 -10.87
N PRO A 91 -3.17 -0.01 -10.35
CA PRO A 91 -3.05 0.35 -8.93
C PRO A 91 -3.75 -0.66 -8.01
N ILE A 92 -3.20 -0.88 -6.80
CA ILE A 92 -3.77 -1.84 -5.83
C ILE A 92 -5.19 -1.42 -5.39
N GLY A 93 -5.45 -0.11 -5.28
CA GLY A 93 -6.78 0.40 -4.92
C GLY A 93 -7.86 0.01 -5.93
N GLU A 94 -7.54 0.03 -7.22
CA GLU A 94 -8.45 -0.40 -8.29
C GLU A 94 -8.69 -1.92 -8.25
N MET A 95 -7.68 -2.71 -7.87
CA MET A 95 -7.83 -4.16 -7.72
C MET A 95 -8.74 -4.50 -6.53
N ILE A 96 -8.65 -3.76 -5.43
CA ILE A 96 -9.51 -3.96 -4.26
C ILE A 96 -10.94 -3.52 -4.55
N GLY A 97 -11.14 -2.46 -5.35
CA GLY A 97 -12.43 -2.00 -5.84
C GLY A 97 -13.32 -1.28 -4.82
N CYS A 98 -12.77 -0.86 -3.68
CA CYS A 98 -13.49 -0.07 -2.68
C CYS A 98 -12.54 0.77 -1.83
N THR A 99 -13.09 1.71 -1.08
CA THR A 99 -12.38 2.46 -0.06
C THR A 99 -12.02 1.57 1.14
N LYS A 100 -11.10 2.02 1.94
CA LYS A 100 -10.68 1.34 3.17
C LYS A 100 -11.85 1.18 4.16
N GLU A 101 -12.69 2.18 4.26
CA GLU A 101 -13.85 2.23 5.14
C GLU A 101 -14.92 1.24 4.69
N GLU A 102 -15.24 1.20 3.39
CA GLU A 102 -16.16 0.22 2.80
C GLU A 102 -15.63 -1.20 2.97
N PHE A 103 -14.32 -1.40 2.83
CA PHE A 103 -13.69 -2.69 3.08
C PHE A 103 -13.93 -3.17 4.51
N TYR A 104 -13.75 -2.31 5.51
CA TYR A 104 -13.99 -2.68 6.91
C TYR A 104 -15.45 -3.04 7.16
N ILE A 105 -16.39 -2.26 6.63
CA ILE A 105 -17.83 -2.54 6.72
C ILE A 105 -18.17 -3.88 6.08
N HIS A 106 -17.60 -4.15 4.89
CA HIS A 106 -17.81 -5.41 4.18
C HIS A 106 -17.35 -6.63 4.97
N ILE A 107 -16.19 -6.54 5.62
CA ILE A 107 -15.65 -7.64 6.43
C ILE A 107 -16.47 -7.82 7.73
N GLU A 108 -16.81 -6.71 8.40
CA GLU A 108 -17.56 -6.73 9.64
C GLU A 108 -18.97 -7.33 9.48
N LYS A 109 -19.64 -7.06 8.36
CA LYS A 109 -20.95 -7.65 8.00
C LYS A 109 -20.93 -9.18 7.88
N GLN A 110 -19.76 -9.79 7.70
CA GLN A 110 -19.57 -11.22 7.56
C GLN A 110 -19.10 -11.89 8.87
N PHE A 111 -18.96 -11.15 9.96
CA PHE A 111 -18.56 -11.72 11.25
C PHE A 111 -19.61 -12.71 11.77
N THR A 112 -19.13 -13.82 12.27
CA THR A 112 -19.94 -14.74 13.10
C THR A 112 -19.97 -14.22 14.53
N SER A 113 -20.82 -14.80 15.39
CA SER A 113 -20.93 -14.44 16.82
C SER A 113 -19.59 -14.50 17.59
N LYS A 114 -18.63 -15.29 17.10
CA LYS A 114 -17.32 -15.47 17.72
C LYS A 114 -16.24 -14.52 17.17
N MET A 115 -16.53 -13.77 16.11
CA MET A 115 -15.57 -12.89 15.43
C MET A 115 -15.75 -11.45 15.89
N ASN A 116 -14.64 -10.77 16.16
CA ASN A 116 -14.55 -9.34 16.37
C ASN A 116 -13.17 -8.85 15.94
N TRP A 117 -12.94 -7.53 15.93
CA TRP A 117 -11.68 -6.96 15.52
C TRP A 117 -10.51 -7.33 16.44
N ASP A 118 -10.74 -7.49 17.73
CA ASP A 118 -9.67 -7.74 18.72
C ASP A 118 -9.08 -9.13 18.60
N ASN A 119 -9.85 -10.07 18.03
CA ASN A 119 -9.38 -11.43 17.80
C ASN A 119 -8.88 -11.70 16.37
N TYR A 120 -8.73 -10.65 15.52
CA TYR A 120 -8.07 -10.76 14.22
C TYR A 120 -6.62 -11.26 14.35
N GLY A 121 -6.29 -12.31 13.58
CA GLY A 121 -4.99 -12.99 13.59
C GLY A 121 -4.83 -14.01 14.72
N LYS A 122 -5.75 -14.02 15.71
CA LYS A 122 -5.83 -15.07 16.76
C LYS A 122 -6.88 -16.10 16.41
N TYR A 123 -8.13 -15.67 16.30
CA TYR A 123 -9.27 -16.55 16.01
C TYR A 123 -9.61 -16.61 14.53
N TRP A 124 -9.57 -15.50 13.80
CA TRP A 124 -9.87 -15.43 12.39
C TRP A 124 -8.81 -14.67 11.59
N GLU A 125 -8.74 -14.98 10.32
CA GLU A 125 -7.87 -14.34 9.33
C GLU A 125 -8.69 -13.94 8.10
N LEU A 126 -8.12 -13.10 7.24
CA LEU A 126 -8.72 -12.78 5.96
C LEU A 126 -8.37 -13.87 4.95
N ASP A 127 -9.38 -14.49 4.38
CA ASP A 127 -9.29 -15.54 3.38
C ASP A 127 -9.89 -15.12 2.04
N HIS A 128 -9.42 -15.72 0.95
CA HIS A 128 -10.06 -15.65 -0.34
C HIS A 128 -11.13 -16.73 -0.47
N LYS A 129 -12.29 -16.39 -1.06
CA LYS A 129 -13.38 -17.35 -1.28
C LYS A 129 -13.00 -18.45 -2.25
N PHE A 130 -11.88 -18.30 -2.99
CA PHE A 130 -11.32 -19.31 -3.89
C PHE A 130 -9.79 -19.35 -3.81
N ASP A 131 -9.23 -20.37 -4.46
CA ASP A 131 -7.83 -20.73 -4.31
C ASP A 131 -6.92 -19.85 -5.17
N LEU A 132 -6.12 -18.99 -4.54
CA LEU A 132 -5.17 -18.12 -5.24
C LEU A 132 -4.09 -18.86 -6.06
N TYR A 133 -3.79 -20.11 -5.71
CA TYR A 133 -2.79 -20.89 -6.46
C TYR A 133 -3.26 -21.26 -7.87
N LYS A 134 -4.57 -21.18 -8.16
CA LYS A 134 -5.15 -21.39 -9.48
C LYS A 134 -5.08 -20.17 -10.40
N VAL A 135 -4.71 -19.01 -9.84
CA VAL A 135 -4.62 -17.74 -10.56
C VAL A 135 -3.37 -17.72 -11.41
N THR A 136 -3.52 -17.57 -12.71
CA THR A 136 -2.44 -17.63 -13.70
C THR A 136 -2.24 -16.33 -14.47
N THR A 137 -3.22 -15.41 -14.43
CA THR A 137 -3.18 -14.15 -15.16
C THR A 137 -3.29 -12.93 -14.22
N PRO A 138 -2.80 -11.75 -14.65
CA PRO A 138 -2.97 -10.49 -13.90
C PRO A 138 -4.43 -10.12 -13.67
N GLU A 139 -5.32 -10.41 -14.62
CA GLU A 139 -6.75 -10.11 -14.58
C GLU A 139 -7.44 -10.97 -13.53
N GLU A 140 -7.19 -12.28 -13.53
CA GLU A 140 -7.68 -13.21 -12.50
C GLU A 140 -7.16 -12.82 -11.12
N PHE A 141 -5.89 -12.37 -11.03
CA PHE A 141 -5.32 -11.91 -9.77
C PHE A 141 -6.02 -10.64 -9.26
N ALA A 142 -6.33 -9.70 -10.16
CA ALA A 142 -7.07 -8.50 -9.79
C ALA A 142 -8.48 -8.85 -9.31
N GLU A 143 -9.21 -9.71 -10.02
CA GLU A 143 -10.53 -10.17 -9.61
C GLU A 143 -10.49 -10.91 -8.27
N ALA A 144 -9.53 -11.81 -8.08
CA ALA A 144 -9.34 -12.54 -6.83
C ALA A 144 -9.15 -11.63 -5.61
N ASN A 145 -8.51 -10.48 -5.80
CA ASN A 145 -8.26 -9.50 -4.74
C ASN A 145 -9.33 -8.42 -4.61
N HIS A 146 -10.40 -8.47 -5.42
CA HIS A 146 -11.55 -7.60 -5.25
C HIS A 146 -12.22 -7.87 -3.89
N TYR A 147 -12.63 -6.82 -3.18
CA TYR A 147 -13.11 -6.90 -1.79
C TYR A 147 -14.26 -7.90 -1.59
N THR A 148 -15.13 -8.08 -2.59
CA THR A 148 -16.26 -9.03 -2.53
C THR A 148 -15.83 -10.49 -2.51
N LYS A 149 -14.60 -10.79 -2.94
CA LYS A 149 -13.99 -12.13 -2.96
C LYS A 149 -13.24 -12.46 -1.67
N LEU A 150 -13.20 -11.51 -0.73
CA LEU A 150 -12.53 -11.64 0.56
C LEU A 150 -13.55 -11.85 1.67
N ARG A 151 -13.18 -12.66 2.67
CA ARG A 151 -14.01 -12.95 3.83
C ARG A 151 -13.19 -13.14 5.10
N PRO A 152 -13.75 -12.87 6.27
CA PRO A 152 -13.20 -13.35 7.52
C PRO A 152 -13.43 -14.88 7.60
N TYR A 153 -12.40 -15.62 8.00
CA TYR A 153 -12.50 -17.08 8.10
C TYR A 153 -11.76 -17.57 9.36
N PRO A 154 -12.30 -18.60 10.10
CA PRO A 154 -11.62 -19.13 11.25
C PRO A 154 -10.22 -19.63 10.88
N LYS A 155 -9.23 -19.25 11.67
CA LYS A 155 -7.81 -19.48 11.35
C LYS A 155 -7.46 -20.97 11.25
N ASP A 156 -8.00 -21.78 12.15
CA ASP A 156 -7.69 -23.22 12.16
C ASP A 156 -8.34 -23.93 10.97
N ASP A 157 -9.53 -23.51 10.56
CA ASP A 157 -10.19 -24.04 9.37
C ASP A 157 -9.48 -23.61 8.09
N ASN A 158 -8.99 -22.37 8.05
CA ASN A 158 -8.20 -21.86 6.92
C ASN A 158 -6.92 -22.68 6.72
N ARG A 159 -6.22 -22.99 7.79
CA ARG A 159 -5.01 -23.85 7.74
C ARG A 159 -5.32 -25.27 7.25
N ARG A 160 -6.41 -25.86 7.73
CA ARG A 160 -6.85 -27.20 7.29
C ARG A 160 -7.23 -27.25 5.80
N LYS A 161 -7.81 -26.18 5.27
CA LYS A 161 -8.13 -26.04 3.83
C LYS A 161 -6.90 -26.19 2.94
N HIS A 162 -5.74 -25.71 3.38
CA HIS A 162 -4.48 -25.74 2.61
C HIS A 162 -3.66 -27.02 2.80
N LEU A 163 -4.09 -27.94 3.65
CA LEU A 163 -3.45 -29.25 3.85
C LEU A 163 -4.09 -30.38 3.03
N ARG A 164 -5.13 -30.08 2.26
CA ARG A 164 -5.81 -30.97 1.32
C ARG A 164 -5.40 -30.64 -0.10
#